data_fc3612dd244cc561b52c355053490f23
#
_entry.id   fc3612dd244cc561b52c355053490f23
#
_cell.length_a   1.000
_cell.length_b   1.000
_cell.length_c   1.000
_cell.angle_alpha   90.00
_cell.angle_beta   90.00
_cell.angle_gamma   90.00
#
_symmetry.space_group_name_H-M   'P 1'
#
loop_
_entity.id
_entity.type
_entity.pdbx_description
1 polymer ?
#
loop_
_entity_poly.entity_id
_entity_poly.type
_entity_poly.pdbx_seq_one_letter_code
_entity_poly.pdbx_strand_id
1 'polypeptide(L)'
;EVPEEVFGIKKWECEVVSNYNVASFIKEFVVRLPEGENLDFEAGGYIQVDVPPITVNFSDIDITAHPELVELGRDPMDFKSEWDKYGLWDLKMVNDETIFRAYSMANHPAEGNIVMLNIRIATPPWDRKNNKWMDVNPGLCSSYVFGCKPGDKVTISGPYGEFFIKETDAEMLYIGGGAGMAPMRSHLFHLFHTLKTGRKVTYWYGGRSKRELFYLDHFNKIAAEFPNFK
;
A
#
# COMPACT_ATOMS: atom_id res chain seq x y z
N GLU A 1 -6.72 29.33 -12.54
CA GLU A 1 -6.75 28.03 -11.83
C GLU A 1 -7.52 28.22 -10.54
N VAL A 2 -8.46 27.32 -10.26
CA VAL A 2 -9.21 27.33 -8.98
C VAL A 2 -8.31 26.68 -7.94
N PRO A 3 -8.07 27.29 -6.76
CA PRO A 3 -7.23 26.67 -5.73
C PRO A 3 -7.74 25.28 -5.33
N GLU A 4 -6.84 24.33 -5.11
CA GLU A 4 -7.17 22.95 -4.72
C GLU A 4 -8.02 22.88 -3.44
N GLU A 5 -7.82 23.85 -2.54
CA GLU A 5 -8.59 24.01 -1.31
C GLU A 5 -10.12 24.16 -1.53
N VAL A 6 -10.53 24.69 -2.69
CA VAL A 6 -11.97 24.81 -3.06
C VAL A 6 -12.61 23.45 -3.31
N PHE A 7 -11.81 22.42 -3.62
CA PHE A 7 -12.25 21.04 -3.80
C PHE A 7 -12.11 20.18 -2.54
N GLY A 8 -11.74 20.76 -1.40
CA GLY A 8 -11.48 20.02 -0.15
C GLY A 8 -10.17 19.23 -0.16
N ILE A 9 -9.32 19.45 -1.16
CA ILE A 9 -7.99 18.80 -1.26
C ILE A 9 -7.02 19.58 -0.39
N LYS A 10 -6.33 18.86 0.50
CA LYS A 10 -5.30 19.41 1.36
C LYS A 10 -3.96 18.73 1.11
N LYS A 11 -2.91 19.38 1.58
CA LYS A 11 -1.54 18.88 1.53
C LYS A 11 -0.94 18.87 2.94
N TRP A 12 -0.34 17.75 3.33
CA TRP A 12 0.26 17.58 4.66
C TRP A 12 1.66 17.00 4.58
N GLU A 13 2.51 17.45 5.49
CA GLU A 13 3.75 16.76 5.83
C GLU A 13 3.46 15.77 6.95
N CYS A 14 3.42 14.49 6.61
CA CYS A 14 3.09 13.39 7.50
C CYS A 14 4.35 12.72 8.02
N GLU A 15 4.25 12.06 9.19
CA GLU A 15 5.32 11.26 9.75
C GLU A 15 5.13 9.78 9.41
N VAL A 16 6.19 9.13 8.94
CA VAL A 16 6.21 7.68 8.72
C VAL A 16 6.13 6.96 10.06
N VAL A 17 5.08 6.16 10.25
CA VAL A 17 4.86 5.35 11.46
C VAL A 17 5.50 3.99 11.29
N SER A 18 5.28 3.35 10.15
CA SER A 18 5.82 2.02 9.85
C SER A 18 5.97 1.82 8.34
N ASN A 19 6.89 0.91 7.98
CA ASN A 19 7.18 0.59 6.58
C ASN A 19 7.70 -0.84 6.45
N TYR A 20 6.83 -1.81 6.65
CA TYR A 20 7.17 -3.24 6.69
C TYR A 20 6.78 -3.98 5.42
N ASN A 21 7.54 -5.00 5.07
CA ASN A 21 7.16 -5.90 3.99
C ASN A 21 5.99 -6.80 4.42
N VAL A 22 4.95 -6.83 3.60
CA VAL A 22 3.82 -7.77 3.70
C VAL A 22 3.90 -8.87 2.65
N ALA A 23 4.72 -8.65 1.62
CA ALA A 23 5.10 -9.63 0.60
C ALA A 23 6.52 -9.31 0.11
N SER A 24 7.14 -10.20 -0.69
CA SER A 24 8.53 -10.03 -1.15
C SER A 24 8.82 -8.66 -1.78
N PHE A 25 7.84 -8.12 -2.48
CA PHE A 25 7.99 -6.87 -3.24
C PHE A 25 6.90 -5.84 -2.90
N ILE A 26 6.19 -6.01 -1.78
CA ILE A 26 5.12 -5.10 -1.36
C ILE A 26 5.33 -4.73 0.10
N LYS A 27 5.29 -3.43 0.38
CA LYS A 27 5.27 -2.88 1.73
C LYS A 27 3.88 -2.39 2.10
N GLU A 28 3.55 -2.56 3.37
CA GLU A 28 2.57 -1.75 4.07
C GLU A 28 3.30 -0.50 4.58
N PHE A 29 2.91 0.63 4.07
CA PHE A 29 3.47 1.93 4.40
C PHE A 29 2.41 2.76 5.14
N VAL A 30 2.71 3.14 6.37
CA VAL A 30 1.78 3.87 7.22
C VAL A 30 2.38 5.23 7.59
N VAL A 31 1.63 6.28 7.32
CA VAL A 31 1.95 7.64 7.75
C VAL A 31 0.85 8.19 8.66
N ARG A 32 1.23 9.05 9.59
CA ARG A 32 0.33 9.77 10.49
C ARG A 32 0.24 11.23 10.05
N LEU A 33 -0.97 11.75 9.99
CA LEU A 33 -1.20 13.17 9.76
C LEU A 33 -0.71 14.01 10.94
N PRO A 34 -0.42 15.31 10.73
CA PRO A 34 -0.11 16.23 11.82
C PRO A 34 -1.20 16.27 12.87
N GLU A 35 -0.84 16.63 14.10
CA GLU A 35 -1.80 16.77 15.20
C GLU A 35 -2.88 17.81 14.86
N GLY A 36 -4.13 17.45 15.12
CA GLY A 36 -5.30 18.31 14.82
C GLY A 36 -5.79 18.26 13.37
N GLU A 37 -5.05 17.61 12.45
CA GLU A 37 -5.48 17.40 11.08
C GLU A 37 -6.28 16.09 10.96
N ASN A 38 -7.19 16.05 10.00
CA ASN A 38 -7.98 14.86 9.67
C ASN A 38 -8.12 14.73 8.15
N LEU A 39 -8.01 13.50 7.67
CA LEU A 39 -8.31 13.15 6.28
C LEU A 39 -9.71 12.53 6.25
N ASP A 40 -10.68 13.33 5.81
CA ASP A 40 -12.04 12.87 5.59
C ASP A 40 -12.16 12.26 4.18
N PHE A 41 -12.31 10.95 4.10
CA PHE A 41 -12.33 10.21 2.84
C PHE A 41 -13.34 9.06 2.84
N GLU A 42 -13.76 8.66 1.66
CA GLU A 42 -14.55 7.45 1.46
C GLU A 42 -13.65 6.24 1.19
N ALA A 43 -14.06 5.06 1.69
CA ALA A 43 -13.37 3.80 1.42
C ALA A 43 -13.21 3.58 -0.10
N GLY A 44 -11.98 3.29 -0.54
CA GLY A 44 -11.59 3.21 -1.95
C GLY A 44 -10.96 4.48 -2.51
N GLY A 45 -10.93 5.57 -1.74
CA GLY A 45 -10.21 6.79 -2.08
C GLY A 45 -8.69 6.59 -2.17
N TYR A 46 -8.02 7.57 -2.79
CA TYR A 46 -6.57 7.58 -2.92
C TYR A 46 -5.97 8.93 -2.50
N ILE A 47 -4.68 8.91 -2.25
CA ILE A 47 -3.87 10.11 -2.03
C ILE A 47 -2.75 10.19 -3.07
N GLN A 48 -2.13 11.36 -3.18
CA GLN A 48 -0.88 11.54 -3.90
C GLN A 48 0.28 11.63 -2.92
N VAL A 49 1.40 10.99 -3.24
CA VAL A 49 2.65 11.07 -2.50
C VAL A 49 3.64 11.91 -3.32
N ASP A 50 4.15 12.98 -2.74
CA ASP A 50 5.22 13.77 -3.33
C ASP A 50 6.56 13.05 -3.15
N VAL A 51 7.38 13.07 -4.18
CA VAL A 51 8.75 12.54 -4.17
C VAL A 51 9.70 13.69 -4.44
N PRO A 52 10.55 14.07 -3.48
CA PRO A 52 11.55 15.12 -3.70
C PRO A 52 12.69 14.64 -4.61
N PRO A 53 13.56 15.52 -5.08
CA PRO A 53 14.84 15.11 -5.62
C PRO A 53 15.60 14.26 -4.59
N ILE A 54 15.92 13.00 -4.96
CA ILE A 54 16.53 12.02 -4.06
C ILE A 54 17.17 10.88 -4.84
N THR A 55 18.22 10.32 -4.25
CA THR A 55 18.79 9.04 -4.68
C THR A 55 18.50 7.97 -3.64
N VAL A 56 18.03 6.81 -4.08
CA VAL A 56 17.79 5.65 -3.21
C VAL A 56 18.65 4.48 -3.71
N ASN A 57 19.59 4.03 -2.89
CA ASN A 57 20.30 2.78 -3.12
C ASN A 57 19.48 1.64 -2.54
N PHE A 58 19.23 0.61 -3.30
CA PHE A 58 18.42 -0.52 -2.82
C PHE A 58 19.11 -1.32 -1.70
N SER A 59 20.45 -1.25 -1.63
CA SER A 59 21.23 -1.78 -0.49
C SER A 59 20.84 -1.21 0.87
N ASP A 60 20.28 0.00 0.90
CA ASP A 60 19.92 0.72 2.13
C ASP A 60 18.46 0.48 2.56
N ILE A 61 17.70 -0.25 1.72
CA ILE A 61 16.28 -0.54 1.96
C ILE A 61 16.15 -1.66 3.00
N ASP A 62 15.35 -1.40 4.02
CA ASP A 62 14.92 -2.42 4.98
C ASP A 62 13.77 -3.25 4.41
N ILE A 63 13.88 -4.58 4.45
CA ILE A 63 12.86 -5.52 3.97
C ILE A 63 12.33 -6.43 5.09
N THR A 64 12.36 -5.96 6.31
CA THR A 64 11.81 -6.70 7.45
C THR A 64 10.32 -6.98 7.25
N ALA A 65 9.92 -8.23 7.52
CA ALA A 65 8.52 -8.64 7.46
C ALA A 65 7.67 -7.92 8.51
N HIS A 66 6.40 -7.68 8.17
CA HIS A 66 5.46 -7.05 9.09
C HIS A 66 5.36 -7.82 10.42
N PRO A 67 5.31 -7.15 11.58
CA PRO A 67 5.28 -7.80 12.89
C PRO A 67 4.18 -8.86 13.04
N GLU A 68 2.97 -8.63 12.51
CA GLU A 68 1.91 -9.63 12.53
C GLU A 68 2.30 -10.94 11.82
N LEU A 69 3.08 -10.87 10.74
CA LEU A 69 3.57 -12.06 10.04
C LEU A 69 4.59 -12.81 10.90
N VAL A 70 5.39 -12.07 11.66
CA VAL A 70 6.38 -12.66 12.59
C VAL A 70 5.67 -13.33 13.77
N GLU A 71 4.62 -12.72 14.31
CA GLU A 71 3.77 -13.31 15.36
C GLU A 71 3.08 -14.60 14.89
N LEU A 72 2.77 -14.69 13.59
CA LEU A 72 2.24 -15.90 12.95
C LEU A 72 3.33 -16.95 12.63
N GLY A 73 4.58 -16.74 13.09
CA GLY A 73 5.69 -17.68 12.95
C GLY A 73 6.52 -17.51 11.69
N ARG A 74 6.37 -16.41 10.96
CA ARG A 74 7.22 -16.11 9.81
C ARG A 74 8.57 -15.54 10.26
N ASP A 75 9.65 -15.89 9.56
CA ASP A 75 10.96 -15.29 9.77
C ASP A 75 10.91 -13.78 9.41
N PRO A 76 11.43 -12.87 10.26
CA PRO A 76 11.52 -11.44 9.94
C PRO A 76 12.22 -11.14 8.61
N MET A 77 13.14 -11.98 8.18
CA MET A 77 13.92 -11.84 6.94
C MET A 77 13.46 -12.77 5.80
N ASP A 78 12.26 -13.38 5.93
CA ASP A 78 11.73 -14.35 4.96
C ASP A 78 11.74 -13.83 3.51
N PHE A 79 11.51 -12.54 3.31
CA PHE A 79 11.44 -11.94 1.99
C PHE A 79 12.81 -11.67 1.35
N LYS A 80 13.90 -11.71 2.13
CA LYS A 80 15.28 -11.44 1.66
C LYS A 80 15.71 -12.39 0.54
N SER A 81 15.28 -13.62 0.59
CA SER A 81 15.65 -14.64 -0.41
C SER A 81 15.26 -14.25 -1.85
N GLU A 82 14.13 -13.57 -2.05
CA GLU A 82 13.71 -13.10 -3.39
C GLU A 82 14.54 -11.88 -3.85
N TRP A 83 14.93 -11.00 -2.92
CA TRP A 83 15.82 -9.87 -3.20
C TRP A 83 17.23 -10.34 -3.58
N ASP A 84 17.77 -11.31 -2.84
CA ASP A 84 19.08 -11.95 -3.14
C ASP A 84 19.05 -12.65 -4.50
N LYS A 85 17.99 -13.43 -4.76
CA LYS A 85 17.83 -14.19 -6.00
C LYS A 85 17.86 -13.34 -7.25
N TYR A 86 17.25 -12.15 -7.18
CA TYR A 86 17.18 -11.24 -8.32
C TYR A 86 18.21 -10.11 -8.29
N GLY A 87 19.11 -10.08 -7.28
CA GLY A 87 20.15 -9.05 -7.17
C GLY A 87 19.57 -7.63 -7.06
N LEU A 88 18.45 -7.45 -6.32
CA LEU A 88 17.83 -6.14 -6.20
C LEU A 88 18.70 -5.13 -5.45
N TRP A 89 19.58 -5.62 -4.58
CA TRP A 89 20.47 -4.78 -3.76
C TRP A 89 21.42 -3.89 -4.58
N ASP A 90 21.72 -4.30 -5.82
CA ASP A 90 22.60 -3.56 -6.73
C ASP A 90 21.89 -2.44 -7.48
N LEU A 91 20.58 -2.34 -7.34
CA LEU A 91 19.79 -1.31 -8.02
C LEU A 91 19.92 0.04 -7.31
N LYS A 92 19.79 1.09 -8.10
CA LYS A 92 19.81 2.47 -7.64
C LYS A 92 18.73 3.25 -8.39
N MET A 93 17.93 4.02 -7.65
CA MET A 93 16.98 4.97 -8.21
C MET A 93 17.51 6.40 -8.04
N VAL A 94 17.40 7.21 -9.08
CA VAL A 94 17.74 8.63 -9.06
C VAL A 94 16.53 9.44 -9.50
N ASN A 95 16.14 10.41 -8.71
CA ASN A 95 15.10 11.39 -9.02
C ASN A 95 15.68 12.80 -8.87
N ASP A 96 15.66 13.59 -9.93
CA ASP A 96 16.28 14.91 -9.98
C ASP A 96 15.25 16.05 -9.80
N GLU A 97 13.95 15.74 -9.81
CA GLU A 97 12.89 16.74 -9.71
C GLU A 97 11.79 16.30 -8.74
N THR A 98 11.00 17.25 -8.27
CA THR A 98 9.81 16.92 -7.47
C THR A 98 8.72 16.38 -8.37
N ILE A 99 8.26 15.16 -8.08
CA ILE A 99 7.15 14.50 -8.77
C ILE A 99 6.11 14.04 -7.75
N PHE A 100 4.95 13.57 -8.22
CA PHE A 100 3.98 12.89 -7.36
C PHE A 100 3.42 11.64 -8.05
N ARG A 101 2.90 10.71 -7.25
CA ARG A 101 2.18 9.51 -7.71
C ARG A 101 0.98 9.22 -6.81
N ALA A 102 -0.09 8.75 -7.44
CA ALA A 102 -1.33 8.38 -6.78
C ALA A 102 -1.28 6.94 -6.24
N TYR A 103 -1.78 6.75 -5.01
CA TYR A 103 -1.93 5.44 -4.38
C TYR A 103 -3.26 5.33 -3.65
N SER A 104 -4.00 4.25 -3.91
CA SER A 104 -5.20 3.93 -3.15
C SER A 104 -4.86 3.66 -1.69
N MET A 105 -5.69 4.16 -0.78
CA MET A 105 -5.55 3.88 0.64
C MET A 105 -6.02 2.46 0.96
N ALA A 106 -5.26 1.79 1.83
CA ALA A 106 -5.59 0.45 2.33
C ALA A 106 -6.36 0.49 3.65
N ASN A 107 -6.21 1.57 4.44
CA ASN A 107 -7.04 1.80 5.61
C ASN A 107 -8.47 2.21 5.20
N HIS A 108 -9.43 1.96 6.09
CA HIS A 108 -10.77 2.53 5.97
C HIS A 108 -10.96 3.71 6.95
N PRO A 109 -11.96 4.58 6.75
CA PRO A 109 -12.07 5.84 7.50
C PRO A 109 -12.03 5.68 9.04
N ALA A 110 -12.54 4.56 9.58
CA ALA A 110 -12.59 4.33 11.02
C ALA A 110 -11.25 3.87 11.66
N GLU A 111 -10.18 3.70 10.89
CA GLU A 111 -8.86 3.32 11.42
C GLU A 111 -8.06 4.51 11.99
N GLY A 112 -8.65 5.69 12.03
CA GLY A 112 -8.07 6.85 12.71
C GLY A 112 -7.23 7.76 11.81
N ASN A 113 -6.37 8.58 12.43
CA ASN A 113 -5.64 9.67 11.76
C ASN A 113 -4.35 9.17 11.07
N ILE A 114 -4.50 8.14 10.23
CA ILE A 114 -3.43 7.53 9.45
C ILE A 114 -3.81 7.39 7.98
N VAL A 115 -2.80 7.30 7.14
CA VAL A 115 -2.90 6.82 5.77
C VAL A 115 -2.03 5.57 5.65
N MET A 116 -2.66 4.46 5.24
CA MET A 116 -2.00 3.18 4.99
C MET A 116 -2.02 2.89 3.50
N LEU A 117 -0.88 2.56 2.94
CA LEU A 117 -0.71 2.22 1.53
C LEU A 117 -0.11 0.83 1.39
N ASN A 118 -0.51 0.09 0.34
CA ASN A 118 0.20 -1.11 -0.09
C ASN A 118 0.98 -0.79 -1.37
N ILE A 119 2.28 -0.67 -1.27
CA ILE A 119 3.11 -0.22 -2.38
C ILE A 119 4.02 -1.34 -2.86
N ARG A 120 3.92 -1.67 -4.15
CA ARG A 120 4.83 -2.59 -4.80
C ARG A 120 6.03 -1.84 -5.36
N ILE A 121 7.25 -2.35 -5.06
CA ILE A 121 8.47 -1.85 -5.69
C ILE A 121 8.42 -2.09 -7.22
N ALA A 122 8.62 -1.03 -7.99
CA ALA A 122 8.71 -1.11 -9.44
C ALA A 122 10.18 -1.22 -9.84
N THR A 123 10.61 -2.43 -10.15
CA THR A 123 11.96 -2.70 -10.66
C THR A 123 12.07 -2.39 -12.15
N PRO A 124 13.28 -2.19 -12.68
CA PRO A 124 13.52 -2.23 -14.11
C PRO A 124 12.96 -3.51 -14.75
N PRO A 125 12.65 -3.52 -16.06
CA PRO A 125 12.33 -4.75 -16.74
C PRO A 125 13.50 -5.75 -16.69
N TRP A 126 13.17 -7.04 -16.60
CA TRP A 126 14.18 -8.10 -16.64
C TRP A 126 14.51 -8.50 -18.07
N ASP A 127 15.77 -8.33 -18.45
CA ASP A 127 16.30 -8.83 -19.74
C ASP A 127 16.57 -10.34 -19.64
N ARG A 128 15.61 -11.13 -20.12
CA ARG A 128 15.72 -12.59 -20.08
C ARG A 128 16.87 -13.14 -20.93
N LYS A 129 17.28 -12.42 -21.99
CA LYS A 129 18.35 -12.85 -22.88
C LYS A 129 19.73 -12.74 -22.22
N ASN A 130 19.95 -11.65 -21.49
CA ASN A 130 21.21 -11.36 -20.82
C ASN A 130 21.18 -11.69 -19.33
N ASN A 131 20.06 -12.19 -18.82
CA ASN A 131 19.83 -12.58 -17.41
C ASN A 131 20.21 -11.46 -16.41
N LYS A 132 19.75 -10.23 -16.67
CA LYS A 132 20.01 -9.05 -15.85
C LYS A 132 18.88 -8.03 -15.94
N TRP A 133 18.87 -7.08 -15.04
CA TRP A 133 18.01 -5.90 -15.14
C TRP A 133 18.39 -5.04 -16.33
N MET A 134 17.41 -4.47 -17.01
CA MET A 134 17.68 -3.45 -18.04
C MET A 134 18.22 -2.19 -17.35
N ASP A 135 19.07 -1.45 -18.08
CA ASP A 135 19.67 -0.20 -17.61
C ASP A 135 18.66 0.95 -17.78
N VAL A 136 17.64 0.92 -16.94
CA VAL A 136 16.63 1.97 -16.80
C VAL A 136 16.36 2.23 -15.32
N ASN A 137 15.97 3.45 -14.98
CA ASN A 137 15.71 3.84 -13.60
C ASN A 137 14.55 3.02 -13.02
N PRO A 138 14.65 2.50 -11.79
CA PRO A 138 13.51 1.93 -11.07
C PRO A 138 12.38 2.94 -10.86
N GLY A 139 11.21 2.46 -10.48
CA GLY A 139 10.05 3.32 -10.21
C GLY A 139 10.35 4.35 -9.11
N LEU A 140 10.22 5.63 -9.43
CA LEU A 140 10.68 6.75 -8.58
C LEU A 140 9.98 6.74 -7.22
N CYS A 141 8.65 6.79 -7.20
CA CYS A 141 7.91 6.88 -5.94
C CYS A 141 7.95 5.58 -5.13
N SER A 142 7.85 4.42 -5.77
CA SER A 142 7.94 3.14 -5.05
C SER A 142 9.31 2.92 -4.41
N SER A 143 10.39 3.32 -5.09
CA SER A 143 11.75 3.26 -4.50
C SER A 143 11.91 4.24 -3.35
N TYR A 144 11.40 5.47 -3.50
CA TYR A 144 11.39 6.47 -2.44
C TYR A 144 10.69 5.93 -1.18
N VAL A 145 9.45 5.42 -1.34
CA VAL A 145 8.69 4.86 -0.22
C VAL A 145 9.40 3.68 0.41
N PHE A 146 10.00 2.78 -0.40
CA PHE A 146 10.75 1.63 0.14
C PHE A 146 11.98 2.07 0.95
N GLY A 147 12.58 3.22 0.63
CA GLY A 147 13.70 3.80 1.36
C GLY A 147 13.30 4.55 2.64
N CYS A 148 12.03 4.91 2.80
CA CYS A 148 11.56 5.64 3.98
C CYS A 148 11.63 4.77 5.25
N LYS A 149 11.95 5.43 6.38
CA LYS A 149 12.04 4.81 7.71
C LYS A 149 11.07 5.46 8.68
N PRO A 150 10.66 4.78 9.75
CA PRO A 150 9.88 5.40 10.82
C PRO A 150 10.53 6.70 11.32
N GLY A 151 9.73 7.76 11.44
CA GLY A 151 10.17 9.11 11.80
C GLY A 151 10.46 10.02 10.61
N ASP A 152 10.66 9.50 9.40
CA ASP A 152 10.82 10.33 8.20
C ASP A 152 9.55 11.14 7.92
N LYS A 153 9.74 12.27 7.22
CA LYS A 153 8.63 13.13 6.78
C LYS A 153 8.33 12.88 5.30
N VAL A 154 7.04 12.71 5.01
CA VAL A 154 6.53 12.47 3.66
C VAL A 154 5.37 13.41 3.39
N THR A 155 5.41 14.11 2.27
CA THR A 155 4.32 14.98 1.84
C THR A 155 3.29 14.20 1.06
N ILE A 156 2.03 14.30 1.50
CA ILE A 156 0.87 13.73 0.80
C ILE A 156 -0.17 14.80 0.52
N SER A 157 -1.01 14.57 -0.47
CA SER A 157 -2.19 15.39 -0.74
C SER A 157 -3.42 14.51 -1.03
N GLY A 158 -4.59 15.05 -0.72
CA GLY A 158 -5.87 14.36 -0.94
C GLY A 158 -7.01 14.93 -0.11
N PRO A 159 -8.13 14.17 0.02
CA PRO A 159 -8.40 12.90 -0.64
C PRO A 159 -8.82 13.07 -2.09
N TYR A 160 -8.61 12.01 -2.88
CA TYR A 160 -9.13 11.86 -4.23
C TYR A 160 -9.88 10.52 -4.35
N GLY A 161 -10.69 10.32 -5.39
CA GLY A 161 -11.24 9.00 -5.66
C GLY A 161 -12.45 8.97 -6.56
N GLU A 162 -12.66 7.81 -7.17
CA GLU A 162 -13.82 7.46 -7.98
C GLU A 162 -14.25 6.00 -7.76
N PHE A 163 -13.37 5.20 -7.11
CA PHE A 163 -13.63 3.79 -6.86
C PHE A 163 -14.28 3.60 -5.49
N PHE A 164 -15.54 4.03 -5.39
CA PHE A 164 -16.30 3.93 -4.14
C PHE A 164 -17.29 2.77 -4.14
N ILE A 165 -17.71 2.37 -2.93
CA ILE A 165 -18.74 1.35 -2.73
C ILE A 165 -20.06 1.89 -3.32
N LYS A 166 -20.66 1.12 -4.24
CA LYS A 166 -21.98 1.50 -4.80
C LYS A 166 -23.08 1.22 -3.79
N GLU A 167 -23.92 2.21 -3.56
CA GLU A 167 -25.10 2.13 -2.69
C GLU A 167 -26.23 1.34 -3.36
N THR A 168 -26.13 0.02 -3.32
CA THR A 168 -27.13 -0.93 -3.84
C THR A 168 -27.22 -2.13 -2.93
N ASP A 169 -28.27 -2.94 -3.07
CA ASP A 169 -28.44 -4.23 -2.37
C ASP A 169 -27.84 -5.42 -3.15
N ALA A 170 -27.23 -5.16 -4.31
CA ALA A 170 -26.67 -6.20 -5.16
C ALA A 170 -25.52 -6.95 -4.49
N GLU A 171 -25.39 -8.25 -4.80
CA GLU A 171 -24.21 -9.04 -4.46
C GLU A 171 -22.93 -8.37 -4.96
N MET A 172 -21.85 -8.46 -4.19
CA MET A 172 -20.55 -7.88 -4.51
C MET A 172 -19.52 -8.97 -4.77
N LEU A 173 -18.80 -8.84 -5.88
CA LEU A 173 -17.65 -9.66 -6.20
C LEU A 173 -16.41 -8.78 -6.30
N TYR A 174 -15.44 -9.01 -5.42
CA TYR A 174 -14.14 -8.39 -5.44
C TYR A 174 -13.09 -9.35 -6.01
N ILE A 175 -12.26 -8.84 -6.91
CA ILE A 175 -11.13 -9.58 -7.48
C ILE A 175 -9.88 -8.70 -7.37
N GLY A 176 -8.87 -9.20 -6.67
CA GLY A 176 -7.64 -8.45 -6.43
C GLY A 176 -6.40 -9.31 -6.49
N GLY A 177 -5.23 -8.65 -6.54
CA GLY A 177 -3.93 -9.30 -6.50
C GLY A 177 -2.82 -8.31 -6.22
N GLY A 178 -1.79 -8.73 -5.47
CA GLY A 178 -0.67 -7.87 -5.12
C GLY A 178 -1.09 -6.58 -4.42
N ALA A 179 -0.52 -5.45 -4.81
CA ALA A 179 -0.83 -4.13 -4.23
C ALA A 179 -2.26 -3.64 -4.51
N GLY A 180 -3.00 -4.28 -5.44
CA GLY A 180 -4.43 -4.08 -5.63
C GLY A 180 -5.27 -4.46 -4.40
N MET A 181 -4.65 -5.04 -3.38
CA MET A 181 -5.21 -5.24 -2.05
C MET A 181 -5.70 -3.91 -1.42
N ALA A 182 -4.99 -2.81 -1.62
CA ALA A 182 -5.26 -1.56 -0.91
C ALA A 182 -6.73 -1.12 -0.96
N PRO A 183 -7.34 -0.82 -2.12
CA PRO A 183 -8.74 -0.40 -2.16
C PRO A 183 -9.70 -1.51 -1.75
N MET A 184 -9.35 -2.80 -1.96
CA MET A 184 -10.18 -3.92 -1.56
C MET A 184 -10.25 -4.04 -0.03
N ARG A 185 -9.11 -3.92 0.67
CA ARG A 185 -9.07 -3.89 2.13
C ARG A 185 -9.89 -2.73 2.68
N SER A 186 -9.71 -1.54 2.13
CA SER A 186 -10.46 -0.35 2.54
C SER A 186 -11.97 -0.57 2.44
N HIS A 187 -12.47 -1.06 1.30
CA HIS A 187 -13.88 -1.37 1.08
C HIS A 187 -14.38 -2.45 2.04
N LEU A 188 -13.69 -3.60 2.10
CA LEU A 188 -14.14 -4.76 2.87
C LEU A 188 -14.16 -4.47 4.37
N PHE A 189 -13.17 -3.75 4.88
CA PHE A 189 -13.16 -3.34 6.29
C PHE A 189 -14.27 -2.33 6.58
N HIS A 190 -14.52 -1.37 5.69
CA HIS A 190 -15.63 -0.44 5.86
C HIS A 190 -16.99 -1.15 5.83
N LEU A 191 -17.20 -2.06 4.87
CA LEU A 191 -18.44 -2.84 4.74
C LEU A 191 -18.74 -3.68 5.98
N PHE A 192 -17.73 -4.35 6.55
CA PHE A 192 -17.95 -5.30 7.63
C PHE A 192 -17.71 -4.71 9.02
N HIS A 193 -16.72 -3.86 9.21
CA HIS A 193 -16.44 -3.27 10.52
C HIS A 193 -17.26 -2.02 10.83
N THR A 194 -17.58 -1.21 9.83
CA THR A 194 -18.36 0.03 10.01
C THR A 194 -19.84 -0.17 9.67
N LEU A 195 -20.14 -0.57 8.43
CA LEU A 195 -21.52 -0.66 7.95
C LEU A 195 -22.24 -1.92 8.39
N LYS A 196 -21.52 -2.98 8.81
CA LYS A 196 -22.11 -4.28 9.18
C LYS A 196 -23.06 -4.79 8.08
N THR A 197 -22.62 -4.74 6.84
CA THR A 197 -23.46 -5.00 5.67
C THR A 197 -24.08 -6.38 5.68
N GLY A 198 -25.35 -6.48 5.30
CA GLY A 198 -26.04 -7.76 5.06
C GLY A 198 -25.87 -8.27 3.61
N ARG A 199 -25.22 -7.51 2.74
CA ARG A 199 -25.00 -7.92 1.34
C ARG A 199 -24.09 -9.12 1.26
N LYS A 200 -24.34 -10.00 0.30
CA LYS A 200 -23.43 -11.10 -0.01
C LYS A 200 -22.18 -10.56 -0.68
N VAL A 201 -21.01 -10.85 -0.12
CA VAL A 201 -19.72 -10.36 -0.60
C VAL A 201 -18.76 -11.54 -0.79
N THR A 202 -18.16 -11.62 -1.97
CA THR A 202 -17.14 -12.63 -2.29
C THR A 202 -15.84 -11.92 -2.68
N TYR A 203 -14.70 -12.35 -2.11
CA TYR A 203 -13.40 -11.81 -2.43
C TYR A 203 -12.44 -12.89 -2.96
N TRP A 204 -12.01 -12.73 -4.20
CA TRP A 204 -10.96 -13.53 -4.81
C TRP A 204 -9.65 -12.75 -4.80
N TYR A 205 -8.68 -13.26 -4.05
CA TYR A 205 -7.37 -12.64 -3.96
C TYR A 205 -6.28 -13.60 -4.46
N GLY A 206 -5.52 -13.17 -5.47
CA GLY A 206 -4.48 -13.95 -6.14
C GLY A 206 -3.07 -13.54 -5.76
N GLY A 207 -2.21 -14.54 -5.52
CA GLY A 207 -0.78 -14.36 -5.33
C GLY A 207 0.01 -15.47 -6.01
N ARG A 208 1.33 -15.24 -6.28
CA ARG A 208 2.21 -16.23 -6.89
C ARG A 208 2.48 -17.45 -5.99
N SER A 209 2.36 -17.26 -4.69
CA SER A 209 2.46 -18.30 -3.69
C SER A 209 1.73 -17.86 -2.42
N LYS A 210 1.51 -18.79 -1.47
CA LYS A 210 0.92 -18.46 -0.16
C LYS A 210 1.73 -17.42 0.61
N ARG A 211 3.04 -17.40 0.43
CA ARG A 211 3.94 -16.42 1.04
C ARG A 211 3.67 -14.98 0.61
N GLU A 212 3.14 -14.81 -0.61
CA GLU A 212 2.83 -13.49 -1.19
C GLU A 212 1.39 -13.01 -0.89
N LEU A 213 0.61 -13.81 -0.17
CA LEU A 213 -0.72 -13.41 0.31
C LEU A 213 -0.59 -12.77 1.69
N PHE A 214 -1.17 -11.60 1.87
CA PHE A 214 -1.15 -10.87 3.14
C PHE A 214 -2.56 -10.45 3.59
N TYR A 215 -2.73 -10.12 4.86
CA TYR A 215 -4.00 -9.85 5.54
C TYR A 215 -4.98 -11.04 5.57
N LEU A 216 -4.52 -12.27 5.31
CA LEU A 216 -5.40 -13.44 5.27
C LEU A 216 -6.14 -13.64 6.60
N ASP A 217 -5.45 -13.42 7.73
CA ASP A 217 -6.06 -13.59 9.05
C ASP A 217 -7.15 -12.56 9.32
N HIS A 218 -6.98 -11.33 8.83
CA HIS A 218 -8.00 -10.30 8.93
C HIS A 218 -9.26 -10.70 8.16
N PHE A 219 -9.12 -11.19 6.92
CA PHE A 219 -10.26 -11.65 6.12
C PHE A 219 -10.87 -12.94 6.67
N ASN A 220 -10.07 -13.86 7.21
CA ASN A 220 -10.57 -15.05 7.89
C ASN A 220 -11.40 -14.71 9.14
N LYS A 221 -11.00 -13.69 9.92
CA LYS A 221 -11.78 -13.17 11.05
C LYS A 221 -13.12 -12.62 10.57
N ILE A 222 -13.13 -11.81 9.50
CA ILE A 222 -14.38 -11.30 8.90
C ILE A 222 -15.26 -12.46 8.46
N ALA A 223 -14.71 -13.48 7.78
CA ALA A 223 -15.47 -14.64 7.31
C ALA A 223 -16.05 -15.50 8.46
N ALA A 224 -15.36 -15.54 9.61
CA ALA A 224 -15.84 -16.23 10.79
C ALA A 224 -16.98 -15.46 11.50
N GLU A 225 -16.96 -14.13 11.48
CA GLU A 225 -17.96 -13.27 12.09
C GLU A 225 -19.19 -13.04 11.18
N PHE A 226 -18.99 -12.97 9.87
CA PHE A 226 -20.02 -12.61 8.91
C PHE A 226 -20.25 -13.73 7.88
N PRO A 227 -21.34 -14.51 7.99
CA PRO A 227 -21.62 -15.64 7.10
C PRO A 227 -21.90 -15.24 5.64
N ASN A 228 -22.17 -13.97 5.40
CA ASN A 228 -22.37 -13.40 4.06
C ASN A 228 -21.06 -12.96 3.37
N PHE A 229 -19.89 -13.20 3.99
CA PHE A 229 -18.56 -12.97 3.40
C PHE A 229 -17.87 -14.29 3.08
N LYS A 230 -17.23 -14.37 1.91
CA LYS A 230 -16.42 -15.52 1.46
C LYS A 230 -15.11 -15.05 0.83
#